data_d3ab97e5a1c375a2cb0642f8317ef31d
#
_entry.id   d3ab97e5a1c375a2cb0642f8317ef31d
#
_cell.length_a   1.000
_cell.length_b   1.000
_cell.length_c   1.000
_cell.angle_alpha   90.00
_cell.angle_beta   90.00
_cell.angle_gamma   90.00
#
_symmetry.space_group_name_H-M   'P 1'
#
loop_
_entity.id
_entity.type
_entity.pdbx_description
1 polymer ?
#
loop_
_entity_poly.entity_id
_entity_poly.type
_entity_poly.pdbx_seq_one_letter_code
_entity_poly.pdbx_strand_id
1 'polypeptide(L)'
;YQCSPVDMYRYVKKQTGYGGGMAIDWGYIRRGLTSLGLHCHVERKQETYQEFRENIRKSKCAIVLVSSANSTVHWKNTPGHYVTIFEFQEKTDKVFLADSGDPDHNRRWIHLKKVYRSLKTASNWQYLVVSGYDKQKDHWHHKKANGTWNRPSYLKVKS
;
A
#
# COMPACT_ATOMS: atom_id res chain seq x y z
N TYR A 1 -6.70 11.67 0.26
CA TYR A 1 -5.83 12.75 -0.24
C TYR A 1 -5.92 12.87 -1.75
N GLN A 2 -6.27 14.05 -2.23
CA GLN A 2 -6.25 14.36 -3.66
C GLN A 2 -4.96 15.10 -3.99
N CYS A 3 -3.92 14.36 -4.31
CA CYS A 3 -2.64 14.91 -4.74
C CYS A 3 -2.05 14.03 -5.84
N SER A 4 -1.09 14.56 -6.58
CA SER A 4 -0.39 13.77 -7.58
C SER A 4 0.47 12.69 -6.92
N PRO A 5 0.70 11.54 -7.57
CA PRO A 5 1.63 10.51 -7.06
C PRO A 5 3.04 11.06 -6.79
N VAL A 6 3.50 12.00 -7.61
CA VAL A 6 4.82 12.64 -7.46
C VAL A 6 4.86 13.50 -6.20
N ASP A 7 3.81 14.25 -5.92
CA ASP A 7 3.72 15.09 -4.72
C ASP A 7 3.66 14.23 -3.45
N MET A 8 2.90 13.14 -3.48
CA MET A 8 2.84 12.19 -2.39
C MET A 8 4.22 11.52 -2.17
N TYR A 9 4.89 11.11 -3.23
CA TYR A 9 6.24 10.54 -3.13
C TYR A 9 7.21 11.52 -2.46
N ARG A 10 7.24 12.78 -2.89
CA ARG A 10 8.11 13.82 -2.31
C ARG A 10 7.80 14.06 -0.84
N TYR A 11 6.52 14.10 -0.50
CA TYR A 11 6.08 14.24 0.88
C TYR A 11 6.57 13.06 1.75
N VAL A 12 6.27 11.84 1.35
CA VAL A 12 6.66 10.63 2.07
C VAL A 12 8.18 10.52 2.21
N LYS A 13 8.92 10.80 1.14
CA LYS A 13 10.38 10.85 1.17
C LYS A 13 10.90 11.80 2.24
N LYS A 14 10.34 13.01 2.32
CA LYS A 14 10.71 14.00 3.34
C LYS A 14 10.36 13.52 4.76
N GLN A 15 9.21 12.89 4.95
CA GLN A 15 8.77 12.40 6.27
C GLN A 15 9.57 11.18 6.76
N THR A 16 10.01 10.34 5.85
CA THR A 16 10.67 9.07 6.19
C THR A 16 12.18 9.10 6.11
N GLY A 17 12.76 10.07 5.40
CA GLY A 17 14.18 10.11 5.08
C GLY A 17 14.61 9.07 4.04
N TYR A 18 13.67 8.40 3.36
CA TYR A 18 13.99 7.41 2.34
C TYR A 18 14.69 8.05 1.14
N GLY A 19 15.91 7.60 0.86
CA GLY A 19 16.77 8.19 -0.18
C GLY A 19 16.43 7.84 -1.63
N GLY A 20 15.53 6.89 -1.82
CA GLY A 20 15.20 6.31 -3.14
C GLY A 20 15.93 5.00 -3.39
N GLY A 21 15.63 4.36 -4.50
CA GLY A 21 16.17 3.07 -4.89
C GLY A 21 15.09 1.98 -4.90
N MET A 22 15.53 0.74 -5.17
CA MET A 22 14.60 -0.38 -5.42
C MET A 22 14.18 -1.15 -4.16
N ALA A 23 14.84 -0.93 -3.03
CA ALA A 23 14.63 -1.70 -1.81
C ALA A 23 14.03 -0.84 -0.70
N ILE A 24 12.80 -0.42 -0.87
CA ILE A 24 12.05 0.18 0.24
C ILE A 24 11.60 -0.95 1.19
N ASP A 25 11.86 -0.79 2.47
CA ASP A 25 11.35 -1.71 3.48
C ASP A 25 10.00 -1.28 4.07
N TRP A 26 9.36 -2.21 4.78
CA TRP A 26 8.07 -1.97 5.41
C TRP A 26 8.11 -0.86 6.47
N GLY A 27 9.25 -0.63 7.10
CA GLY A 27 9.41 0.43 8.10
C GLY A 27 9.25 1.82 7.49
N TYR A 28 9.82 2.07 6.31
CA TYR A 28 9.63 3.33 5.58
C TYR A 28 8.18 3.53 5.15
N ILE A 29 7.56 2.52 4.59
CA ILE A 29 6.15 2.56 4.15
C ILE A 29 5.25 2.87 5.35
N ARG A 30 5.42 2.15 6.46
CA ARG A 30 4.64 2.36 7.68
C ARG A 30 4.80 3.76 8.25
N ARG A 31 6.02 4.29 8.32
CA ARG A 31 6.26 5.66 8.79
C ARG A 31 5.55 6.69 7.91
N GLY A 32 5.64 6.53 6.61
CA GLY A 32 4.95 7.41 5.67
C GLY A 32 3.43 7.42 5.88
N LEU A 33 2.82 6.26 5.97
CA LEU A 33 1.37 6.13 6.17
C LEU A 33 0.94 6.62 7.56
N THR A 34 1.72 6.33 8.60
CA THR A 34 1.44 6.81 9.96
C THR A 34 1.50 8.34 10.03
N SER A 35 2.40 8.99 9.31
CA SER A 35 2.45 10.45 9.24
C SER A 35 1.22 11.09 8.63
N LEU A 36 0.45 10.33 7.87
CA LEU A 36 -0.83 10.71 7.28
C LEU A 36 -2.04 10.31 8.14
N GLY A 37 -1.81 9.90 9.37
CA GLY A 37 -2.87 9.51 10.30
C GLY A 37 -3.45 8.11 10.05
N LEU A 38 -2.82 7.30 9.20
CA LEU A 38 -3.30 5.96 8.93
C LEU A 38 -2.83 4.98 9.99
N HIS A 39 -3.77 4.20 10.53
CA HIS A 39 -3.46 3.06 11.37
C HIS A 39 -3.08 1.89 10.48
N CYS A 40 -1.83 1.48 10.55
CA CYS A 40 -1.33 0.39 9.74
C CYS A 40 -0.33 -0.47 10.52
N HIS A 41 -0.26 -1.73 10.15
CA HIS A 41 0.71 -2.66 10.70
C HIS A 41 1.12 -3.70 9.67
N VAL A 42 2.31 -4.25 9.88
CA VAL A 42 2.87 -5.28 9.02
C VAL A 42 2.43 -6.64 9.54
N GLU A 43 1.89 -7.44 8.65
CA GLU A 43 1.42 -8.80 8.89
C GLU A 43 2.35 -9.80 8.22
N ARG A 44 2.42 -11.00 8.78
CA ARG A 44 2.97 -12.16 8.08
C ARG A 44 1.88 -12.89 7.31
N LYS A 45 2.22 -13.45 6.18
CA LYS A 45 1.34 -14.33 5.43
C LYS A 45 0.84 -15.46 6.35
N GLN A 46 -0.45 -15.58 6.46
CA GLN A 46 -1.08 -16.66 7.21
C GLN A 46 -0.82 -18.01 6.52
N GLU A 47 -0.86 -19.08 7.28
CA GLU A 47 -0.62 -20.44 6.77
C GLU A 47 -1.71 -20.86 5.78
N THR A 48 -2.94 -20.45 6.03
CA THR A 48 -4.06 -20.76 5.16
C THR A 48 -4.54 -19.54 4.38
N TYR A 49 -5.06 -19.80 3.18
CA TYR A 49 -5.71 -18.78 2.38
C TYR A 49 -6.92 -18.15 3.10
N GLN A 50 -7.67 -18.94 3.86
CA GLN A 50 -8.87 -18.45 4.54
C GLN A 50 -8.55 -17.43 5.62
N GLU A 51 -7.48 -17.63 6.38
CA GLU A 51 -7.02 -16.65 7.38
C GLU A 51 -6.52 -15.37 6.71
N PHE A 52 -5.76 -15.46 5.62
CA PHE A 52 -5.35 -14.32 4.83
C PHE A 52 -6.55 -13.55 4.28
N ARG A 53 -7.51 -14.27 3.70
CA ARG A 53 -8.76 -13.71 3.18
C ARG A 53 -9.52 -12.93 4.25
N GLU A 54 -9.64 -13.49 5.43
CA GLU A 54 -10.33 -12.86 6.56
C GLU A 54 -9.59 -11.59 7.03
N ASN A 55 -8.26 -11.61 7.04
CA ASN A 55 -7.48 -10.43 7.39
C ASN A 55 -7.64 -9.30 6.36
N ILE A 56 -7.64 -9.62 5.08
CA ILE A 56 -7.93 -8.64 4.02
C ILE A 56 -9.36 -8.11 4.14
N ARG A 57 -10.34 -8.97 4.42
CA ARG A 57 -11.74 -8.59 4.60
C ARG A 57 -11.93 -7.54 5.69
N LYS A 58 -11.23 -7.68 6.80
CA LYS A 58 -11.27 -6.75 7.94
C LYS A 58 -10.52 -5.43 7.69
N SER A 59 -9.63 -5.41 6.73
CA SER A 59 -8.79 -4.26 6.41
C SER A 59 -9.55 -3.22 5.59
N LYS A 60 -9.15 -1.96 5.68
CA LYS A 60 -9.62 -0.90 4.78
C LYS A 60 -8.93 -0.95 3.41
N CYS A 61 -7.64 -1.21 3.43
CA CYS A 61 -6.83 -1.50 2.26
C CYS A 61 -5.56 -2.24 2.70
N ALA A 62 -4.80 -2.75 1.74
CA ALA A 62 -3.54 -3.42 2.02
C ALA A 62 -2.49 -3.11 0.96
N ILE A 63 -1.22 -3.15 1.35
CA ILE A 63 -0.08 -3.12 0.44
C ILE A 63 0.58 -4.48 0.51
N VAL A 64 0.71 -5.13 -0.63
CA VAL A 64 1.30 -6.46 -0.74
C VAL A 64 2.57 -6.41 -1.58
N LEU A 65 3.54 -7.23 -1.23
CA LEU A 65 4.76 -7.44 -2.01
C LEU A 65 4.64 -8.76 -2.74
N VAL A 66 4.54 -8.69 -4.06
CA VAL A 66 4.38 -9.86 -4.93
C VAL A 66 5.65 -10.15 -5.71
N SER A 67 5.80 -11.38 -6.17
CA SER A 67 6.97 -11.83 -6.92
C SER A 67 6.59 -12.93 -7.90
N SER A 68 7.26 -12.95 -9.05
CA SER A 68 7.12 -14.00 -10.05
C SER A 68 7.63 -15.37 -9.58
N ALA A 69 8.45 -15.42 -8.54
CA ALA A 69 8.91 -16.69 -7.98
C ALA A 69 7.75 -17.56 -7.47
N ASN A 70 6.66 -16.93 -7.06
CA ASN A 70 5.48 -17.59 -6.51
C ASN A 70 4.23 -17.42 -7.38
N SER A 71 4.34 -16.72 -8.50
CA SER A 71 3.24 -16.47 -9.41
C SER A 71 3.61 -16.82 -10.83
N THR A 72 2.84 -17.71 -11.41
CA THR A 72 3.03 -18.11 -12.80
C THR A 72 2.22 -17.28 -13.78
N VAL A 73 1.27 -16.47 -13.30
CA VAL A 73 0.21 -15.94 -14.18
C VAL A 73 0.21 -14.43 -14.28
N HIS A 74 0.33 -13.68 -13.19
CA HIS A 74 0.11 -12.22 -13.23
C HIS A 74 1.38 -11.38 -13.19
N TRP A 75 2.36 -11.74 -12.37
CA TRP A 75 3.57 -10.94 -12.20
C TRP A 75 4.80 -11.67 -12.74
N LYS A 76 4.72 -12.04 -14.02
CA LYS A 76 5.84 -12.70 -14.71
C LYS A 76 7.07 -11.80 -14.71
N ASN A 77 8.23 -12.41 -14.48
CA ASN A 77 9.54 -11.73 -14.51
C ASN A 77 9.67 -10.57 -13.51
N THR A 78 8.92 -10.60 -12.43
CA THR A 78 8.95 -9.58 -11.39
C THR A 78 9.71 -10.08 -10.16
N PRO A 79 10.90 -9.56 -9.84
CA PRO A 79 11.67 -10.02 -8.68
C PRO A 79 11.06 -9.58 -7.34
N GLY A 80 10.25 -8.55 -7.37
CA GLY A 80 9.48 -8.03 -6.25
C GLY A 80 8.80 -6.74 -6.64
N HIS A 81 7.51 -6.61 -6.31
CA HIS A 81 6.71 -5.49 -6.72
C HIS A 81 5.63 -5.20 -5.69
N TYR A 82 5.50 -3.93 -5.29
CA TYR A 82 4.45 -3.50 -4.37
C TYR A 82 3.16 -3.18 -5.12
N VAL A 83 2.08 -3.77 -4.67
CA VAL A 83 0.73 -3.58 -5.22
C VAL A 83 -0.22 -3.20 -4.10
N THR A 84 -1.15 -2.30 -4.37
CA THR A 84 -2.15 -1.90 -3.38
C THR A 84 -3.50 -2.55 -3.67
N ILE A 85 -4.06 -3.19 -2.65
CA ILE A 85 -5.43 -3.68 -2.63
C ILE A 85 -6.31 -2.56 -2.09
N PHE A 86 -7.22 -2.03 -2.91
CA PHE A 86 -8.16 -0.98 -2.51
C PHE A 86 -9.48 -1.51 -1.99
N GLU A 87 -9.97 -2.57 -2.59
CA GLU A 87 -11.31 -3.07 -2.36
C GLU A 87 -11.34 -4.58 -2.43
N PHE A 88 -12.14 -5.19 -1.59
CA PHE A 88 -12.38 -6.62 -1.57
C PHE A 88 -13.87 -6.91 -1.76
N GLN A 89 -14.20 -7.71 -2.75
CA GLN A 89 -15.56 -8.17 -3.04
C GLN A 89 -15.72 -9.62 -2.58
N GLU A 90 -16.39 -9.82 -1.46
CA GLU A 90 -16.55 -11.14 -0.84
C GLU A 90 -17.25 -12.18 -1.73
N LYS A 91 -18.31 -11.74 -2.43
CA LYS A 91 -19.13 -12.65 -3.25
C LYS A 91 -18.35 -13.31 -4.39
N THR A 92 -17.41 -12.59 -4.97
CA THR A 92 -16.61 -13.06 -6.11
C THR A 92 -15.18 -13.45 -5.72
N ASP A 93 -14.81 -13.23 -4.47
CA ASP A 93 -13.47 -13.44 -3.93
C ASP A 93 -12.39 -12.70 -4.74
N LYS A 94 -12.72 -11.49 -5.16
CA LYS A 94 -11.86 -10.64 -5.97
C LYS A 94 -11.44 -9.38 -5.22
N VAL A 95 -10.27 -8.89 -5.55
CA VAL A 95 -9.75 -7.62 -5.08
C VAL A 95 -9.50 -6.67 -6.25
N PHE A 96 -9.73 -5.38 -6.00
CA PHE A 96 -9.38 -4.32 -6.93
C PHE A 96 -7.97 -3.84 -6.62
N LEU A 97 -7.09 -3.89 -7.62
CA LEU A 97 -5.68 -3.56 -7.47
C LEU A 97 -5.35 -2.19 -8.05
N ALA A 98 -4.45 -1.47 -7.36
CA ALA A 98 -3.62 -0.45 -8.00
C ALA A 98 -2.21 -1.01 -8.17
N ASP A 99 -1.82 -1.14 -9.41
CA ASP A 99 -0.52 -1.62 -9.84
C ASP A 99 0.12 -0.58 -10.75
N SER A 100 1.00 0.25 -10.18
CA SER A 100 1.63 1.34 -10.92
C SER A 100 2.71 0.88 -11.91
N GLY A 101 3.20 -0.33 -11.74
CA GLY A 101 4.25 -0.90 -12.58
C GLY A 101 3.74 -1.76 -13.74
N ASP A 102 2.47 -2.05 -13.76
CA ASP A 102 1.87 -2.93 -14.76
C ASP A 102 0.53 -2.39 -15.26
N PRO A 103 0.51 -1.74 -16.43
CA PRO A 103 -0.72 -1.17 -17.01
C PRO A 103 -1.83 -2.20 -17.22
N ASP A 104 -1.48 -3.43 -17.48
CA ASP A 104 -2.45 -4.50 -17.76
C ASP A 104 -3.15 -4.99 -16.49
N HIS A 105 -2.49 -4.86 -15.34
CA HIS A 105 -3.03 -5.24 -14.03
C HIS A 105 -3.55 -4.04 -13.23
N ASN A 106 -3.19 -2.82 -13.59
CA ASN A 106 -3.62 -1.64 -12.89
C ASN A 106 -5.14 -1.43 -13.04
N ARG A 107 -5.81 -1.14 -11.91
CA ARG A 107 -7.26 -0.94 -11.83
C ARG A 107 -8.05 -2.15 -12.37
N ARG A 108 -7.61 -3.35 -12.00
CA ARG A 108 -8.25 -4.61 -12.38
C ARG A 108 -8.73 -5.37 -11.17
N TRP A 109 -9.78 -6.14 -11.38
CA TRP A 109 -10.27 -7.12 -10.43
C TRP A 109 -9.57 -8.45 -10.66
N ILE A 110 -8.92 -8.97 -9.63
CA ILE A 110 -8.31 -10.29 -9.68
C ILE A 110 -8.72 -11.12 -8.45
N HIS A 111 -8.65 -12.44 -8.56
CA HIS A 111 -8.92 -13.32 -7.43
C HIS A 111 -7.88 -13.14 -6.33
N LEU A 112 -8.33 -12.94 -5.10
CA LEU A 112 -7.46 -12.74 -3.94
C LEU A 112 -6.49 -13.93 -3.74
N LYS A 113 -6.92 -15.14 -4.07
CA LYS A 113 -6.06 -16.34 -3.99
C LYS A 113 -4.81 -16.24 -4.89
N LYS A 114 -4.90 -15.54 -6.02
CA LYS A 114 -3.73 -15.28 -6.87
C LYS A 114 -2.73 -14.35 -6.18
N VAL A 115 -3.22 -13.30 -5.51
CA VAL A 115 -2.38 -12.42 -4.69
C VAL A 115 -1.70 -13.20 -3.59
N TYR A 116 -2.46 -14.01 -2.84
CA TYR A 116 -1.94 -14.84 -1.76
C TYR A 116 -0.79 -15.76 -2.22
N ARG A 117 -0.96 -16.42 -3.36
CA ARG A 117 0.09 -17.28 -3.94
C ARG A 117 1.31 -16.51 -4.43
N SER A 118 1.15 -15.24 -4.77
CA SER A 118 2.20 -14.40 -5.34
C SER A 118 2.99 -13.61 -4.29
N LEU A 119 2.64 -13.70 -3.01
CA LEU A 119 3.38 -13.02 -1.96
C LEU A 119 4.85 -13.43 -1.96
N LYS A 120 5.74 -12.43 -1.93
CA LYS A 120 7.18 -12.64 -2.05
C LYS A 120 7.74 -13.36 -0.83
N THR A 121 8.43 -14.48 -1.06
CA THR A 121 9.04 -15.29 -0.01
C THR A 121 10.21 -14.60 0.69
N ALA A 122 11.04 -13.88 -0.07
CA ALA A 122 12.25 -13.24 0.45
C ALA A 122 12.01 -12.14 1.50
N SER A 123 10.79 -11.63 1.59
CA SER A 123 10.38 -10.68 2.63
C SER A 123 9.63 -11.33 3.79
N ASN A 124 9.87 -12.60 4.06
CA ASN A 124 9.13 -13.40 5.03
C ASN A 124 7.61 -13.39 4.79
N TRP A 125 7.19 -13.30 3.53
CA TRP A 125 5.78 -13.19 3.13
C TRP A 125 5.02 -12.07 3.85
N GLN A 126 5.69 -10.96 4.16
CA GLN A 126 5.04 -9.83 4.83
C GLN A 126 4.18 -9.01 3.88
N TYR A 127 3.15 -8.42 4.42
CA TYR A 127 2.31 -7.40 3.79
C TYR A 127 1.85 -6.39 4.83
N LEU A 128 1.34 -5.25 4.41
CA LEU A 128 0.89 -4.21 5.31
C LEU A 128 -0.62 -4.02 5.14
N VAL A 129 -1.33 -3.96 6.26
CA VAL A 129 -2.75 -3.65 6.29
C VAL A 129 -3.00 -2.28 6.90
N VAL A 130 -3.97 -1.57 6.34
CA VAL A 130 -4.49 -0.32 6.87
C VAL A 130 -5.84 -0.61 7.51
N SER A 131 -5.97 -0.35 8.80
CA SER A 131 -7.16 -0.65 9.59
C SER A 131 -8.03 0.56 9.90
N GLY A 132 -7.51 1.78 9.77
CA GLY A 132 -8.25 2.99 10.10
C GLY A 132 -7.50 4.27 9.81
N TYR A 133 -8.14 5.38 10.17
CA TYR A 133 -7.61 6.72 10.04
C TYR A 133 -7.89 7.54 11.30
N ASP A 134 -6.86 8.23 11.76
CA ASP A 134 -6.94 9.16 12.89
C ASP A 134 -6.54 10.56 12.42
N LYS A 135 -7.52 11.43 12.30
CA LYS A 135 -7.33 12.82 11.88
C LYS A 135 -6.37 13.58 12.81
N GLN A 136 -6.34 13.24 14.10
CA GLN A 136 -5.47 13.90 15.08
C GLN A 136 -3.99 13.59 14.84
N LYS A 137 -3.69 12.45 14.23
CA LYS A 137 -2.33 12.02 13.89
C LYS A 137 -1.93 12.34 12.45
N ASP A 138 -2.81 12.95 11.68
CA ASP A 138 -2.52 13.37 10.32
C ASP A 138 -1.72 14.67 10.32
N HIS A 139 -0.42 14.55 10.20
CA HIS A 139 0.49 15.70 10.18
C HIS A 139 0.21 16.65 9.02
N TRP A 140 -0.21 16.14 7.89
CA TRP A 140 -0.63 16.96 6.76
C TRP A 140 -1.84 17.83 7.12
N HIS A 141 -2.86 17.21 7.69
CA HIS A 141 -4.08 17.89 8.07
C HIS A 141 -3.84 18.99 9.12
N HIS A 142 -3.09 18.68 10.18
CA HIS A 142 -2.77 19.63 11.24
C HIS A 142 -1.96 20.82 10.74
N LYS A 143 -0.93 20.59 9.96
CA LYS A 143 -0.13 21.67 9.36
C LYS A 143 -0.98 22.59 8.49
N LYS A 144 -1.93 22.03 7.74
CA LYS A 144 -2.87 22.81 6.93
C LYS A 144 -3.82 23.63 7.81
N ALA A 145 -4.39 23.03 8.85
CA ALA A 145 -5.37 23.68 9.73
C ALA A 145 -4.77 24.83 10.54
N ASN A 146 -3.54 24.70 11.01
CA ASN A 146 -2.89 25.70 11.85
C ASN A 146 -2.27 26.87 11.09
N GLY A 147 -2.36 26.90 9.76
CA GLY A 147 -1.79 27.95 8.94
C GLY A 147 -0.26 28.11 9.03
N THR A 148 0.40 27.27 9.83
CA THR A 148 1.84 27.33 10.07
C THR A 148 2.67 26.61 9.02
N TRP A 149 2.00 25.89 8.14
CA TRP A 149 2.65 25.16 7.09
C TRP A 149 2.42 25.78 5.73
N ASN A 150 3.43 26.44 5.24
CA ASN A 150 3.49 26.84 3.84
C ASN A 150 3.60 25.57 3.01
N ARG A 151 2.51 25.20 2.43
CA ARG A 151 2.40 24.06 1.54
C ARG A 151 3.35 24.25 0.37
N PRO A 152 4.33 23.37 0.19
CA PRO A 152 5.17 23.44 -0.99
C PRO A 152 4.31 23.46 -2.26
N SER A 153 4.70 24.26 -3.23
CA SER A 153 3.93 24.44 -4.48
C SER A 153 3.67 23.11 -5.22
N TYR A 154 4.51 22.11 -4.99
CA TYR A 154 4.35 20.78 -5.57
C TYR A 154 3.31 19.90 -4.85
N LEU A 155 2.80 20.35 -3.71
CA LEU A 155 1.78 19.62 -2.95
C LEU A 155 0.43 20.31 -3.15
N LYS A 156 -0.23 20.00 -4.25
CA LYS A 156 -1.60 20.46 -4.53
C LYS A 156 -2.58 19.42 -4.02
N VAL A 157 -3.26 19.72 -2.92
CA VAL A 157 -4.42 18.95 -2.48
C VAL A 157 -5.64 19.69 -3.00
N LYS A 158 -6.50 19.05 -3.75
CA LYS A 158 -7.81 19.61 -4.06
C LYS A 158 -8.61 19.67 -2.77
N SER A 159 -9.18 20.82 -2.49
CA SER A 159 -10.12 21.04 -1.41
C SER A 159 -11.37 20.20 -1.60
#